data_f6ab512d0bf5ac95e33219066d23a34c
#
_entry.id   f6ab512d0bf5ac95e33219066d23a34c
#
_cell.length_a   1.000
_cell.length_b   1.000
_cell.length_c   1.000
_cell.angle_alpha   90.00
_cell.angle_beta   90.00
_cell.angle_gamma   90.00
#
_symmetry.space_group_name_H-M   'P 1'
#
loop_
_entity.id
_entity.type
_entity.pdbx_description
1 polymer ?
#
loop_
_entity_poly.entity_id
_entity_poly.type
_entity_poly.pdbx_seq_one_letter_code
_entity_poly.pdbx_strand_id
1 'polypeptide(L)'
;VCTPRSPLCDACPIAAHCRARESGDPEAIPVKRPRPEPKRLEAAAAFLERRGKALAVRRPPRGLLGGLWELPGGELLEKEEPEEGLARSIRERVGLTLSGTEKLGTVRHVFSHRVLHLHVYRARGVSGRVRLTGFDAHRWLPRARLAELPQSAVMGKVLRLVGRS
;
A
#
# COMPACT_ATOMS: atom_id res chain seq x y z
N VAL A 1 23.54 17.53 -18.04
CA VAL A 1 24.19 18.85 -17.99
C VAL A 1 23.61 19.65 -16.83
N CYS A 2 22.28 19.87 -16.75
CA CYS A 2 21.63 20.59 -15.66
C CYS A 2 21.20 19.61 -14.57
N THR A 3 21.99 19.50 -13.50
CA THR A 3 21.70 18.67 -12.33
C THR A 3 21.39 19.54 -11.12
N PRO A 4 20.60 19.05 -10.14
CA PRO A 4 20.24 19.81 -8.93
C PRO A 4 21.43 20.11 -7.99
N ARG A 5 22.57 19.46 -8.21
CA ARG A 5 23.84 19.69 -7.51
C ARG A 5 24.93 19.75 -8.55
N SER A 6 25.82 20.74 -8.46
CA SER A 6 26.96 20.94 -9.38
C SER A 6 26.53 20.91 -10.87
N PRO A 7 25.66 21.84 -11.33
CA PRO A 7 25.26 21.91 -12.73
C PRO A 7 26.47 22.30 -13.61
N LEU A 8 26.64 21.60 -14.73
CA LEU A 8 27.72 21.87 -15.71
C LEU A 8 27.29 23.03 -16.63
N CYS A 9 27.29 24.26 -16.09
CA CYS A 9 26.80 25.43 -16.80
C CYS A 9 27.60 25.79 -18.04
N ASP A 10 28.92 25.56 -18.00
CA ASP A 10 29.81 25.87 -19.14
C ASP A 10 29.65 24.93 -20.32
N ALA A 11 29.19 23.71 -20.06
CA ALA A 11 28.83 22.72 -21.09
C ALA A 11 27.33 22.77 -21.48
N CYS A 12 26.55 23.73 -20.97
CA CYS A 12 25.14 23.79 -21.22
C CYS A 12 24.81 24.52 -22.53
N PRO A 13 24.11 23.88 -23.49
CA PRO A 13 23.80 24.49 -24.79
C PRO A 13 22.87 25.70 -24.72
N ILE A 14 22.16 25.89 -23.60
CA ILE A 14 21.25 27.02 -23.36
C ILE A 14 21.81 28.00 -22.30
N ALA A 15 23.08 27.93 -21.98
CA ALA A 15 23.69 28.74 -20.92
C ALA A 15 23.48 30.25 -21.10
N ALA A 16 23.49 30.75 -22.33
CA ALA A 16 23.30 32.16 -22.66
C ALA A 16 21.88 32.69 -22.35
N HIS A 17 20.91 31.79 -22.25
CA HIS A 17 19.50 32.14 -21.96
C HIS A 17 19.02 31.62 -20.59
N CYS A 18 19.98 31.24 -19.74
CA CYS A 18 19.67 30.60 -18.45
C CYS A 18 19.61 31.64 -17.31
N ARG A 19 18.39 31.91 -16.81
CA ARG A 19 18.17 32.86 -15.68
C ARG A 19 18.87 32.39 -14.39
N ALA A 20 18.99 31.07 -14.16
CA ALA A 20 19.69 30.53 -13.00
C ALA A 20 21.19 30.82 -13.06
N ARG A 21 21.82 30.79 -14.25
CA ARG A 21 23.20 31.17 -14.44
C ARG A 21 23.39 32.68 -14.31
N GLU A 22 22.47 33.46 -14.85
CA GLU A 22 22.48 34.92 -14.78
C GLU A 22 22.40 35.40 -13.34
N SER A 23 21.63 34.73 -12.48
CA SER A 23 21.53 35.05 -11.04
C SER A 23 22.78 34.72 -10.23
N GLY A 24 23.79 34.06 -10.81
CA GLY A 24 25.07 33.72 -10.16
C GLY A 24 25.02 32.52 -9.23
N ASP A 25 23.84 31.98 -8.93
CA ASP A 25 23.65 30.82 -8.06
C ASP A 25 22.69 29.79 -8.67
N PRO A 26 23.17 29.03 -9.66
CA PRO A 26 22.34 28.00 -10.31
C PRO A 26 21.96 26.84 -9.39
N GLU A 27 22.68 26.62 -8.27
CA GLU A 27 22.38 25.55 -7.31
C GLU A 27 21.23 25.90 -6.37
N ALA A 28 20.93 27.20 -6.21
CA ALA A 28 19.75 27.64 -5.46
C ALA A 28 18.43 27.34 -6.17
N ILE A 29 18.47 26.97 -7.46
CA ILE A 29 17.28 26.73 -8.27
C ILE A 29 17.19 25.23 -8.65
N PRO A 30 16.02 24.57 -8.44
CA PRO A 30 14.80 25.12 -7.89
C PRO A 30 14.86 25.34 -6.38
N VAL A 31 14.22 26.39 -5.89
CA VAL A 31 14.10 26.67 -4.46
C VAL A 31 13.46 25.46 -3.77
N LYS A 32 14.19 24.81 -2.88
CA LYS A 32 13.73 23.65 -2.14
C LYS A 32 12.72 24.10 -1.08
N ARG A 33 11.45 23.87 -1.34
CA ARG A 33 10.44 24.04 -0.29
C ARG A 33 10.52 22.85 0.68
N PRO A 34 10.38 23.06 2.00
CA PRO A 34 10.25 21.98 2.95
C PRO A 34 9.09 21.08 2.51
N ARG A 35 9.36 19.78 2.36
CA ARG A 35 8.29 18.82 2.09
C ARG A 35 7.50 18.63 3.37
N PRO A 36 6.16 18.73 3.35
CA PRO A 36 5.35 18.37 4.51
C PRO A 36 5.64 16.91 4.88
N GLU A 37 5.64 16.65 6.18
CA GLU A 37 5.80 15.27 6.66
C GLU A 37 4.70 14.38 6.08
N PRO A 38 5.05 13.19 5.56
CA PRO A 38 4.07 12.29 4.99
C PRO A 38 3.11 11.80 6.07
N LYS A 39 1.82 11.90 5.83
CA LYS A 39 0.79 11.42 6.75
C LYS A 39 0.97 9.93 7.02
N ARG A 40 0.98 9.55 8.30
CA ARG A 40 0.98 8.17 8.73
C ARG A 40 -0.41 7.56 8.49
N LEU A 41 -0.45 6.38 7.91
CA LEU A 41 -1.64 5.60 7.65
C LEU A 41 -1.46 4.23 8.29
N GLU A 42 -2.33 3.90 9.22
CA GLU A 42 -2.40 2.58 9.84
C GLU A 42 -3.50 1.77 9.18
N ALA A 43 -3.21 0.54 8.84
CA ALA A 43 -4.16 -0.39 8.23
C ALA A 43 -3.89 -1.82 8.68
N ALA A 44 -4.89 -2.68 8.57
CA ALA A 44 -4.76 -4.10 8.83
C ALA A 44 -5.31 -4.93 7.68
N ALA A 45 -4.67 -6.06 7.38
CA ALA A 45 -5.10 -7.01 6.36
C ALA A 45 -4.94 -8.45 6.87
N ALA A 46 -5.81 -9.35 6.40
CA ALA A 46 -5.79 -10.74 6.81
C ALA A 46 -5.55 -11.70 5.65
N PHE A 47 -4.66 -12.65 5.85
CA PHE A 47 -4.59 -13.87 5.09
C PHE A 47 -5.69 -14.81 5.57
N LEU A 48 -6.79 -14.86 4.82
CA LEU A 48 -7.97 -15.69 5.12
C LEU A 48 -7.90 -16.95 4.28
N GLU A 49 -7.89 -18.09 4.94
CA GLU A 49 -7.86 -19.37 4.26
C GLU A 49 -9.10 -20.21 4.59
N ARG A 50 -9.69 -20.84 3.57
CA ARG A 50 -10.78 -21.79 3.69
C ARG A 50 -10.60 -22.91 2.67
N ARG A 51 -10.58 -24.15 3.14
CA ARG A 51 -10.41 -25.35 2.29
C ARG A 51 -9.20 -25.28 1.36
N GLY A 52 -8.04 -24.84 1.89
CA GLY A 52 -6.78 -24.72 1.14
C GLY A 52 -6.75 -23.57 0.12
N LYS A 53 -7.73 -22.67 0.12
CA LYS A 53 -7.78 -21.50 -0.76
C LYS A 53 -7.78 -20.22 0.05
N ALA A 54 -6.98 -19.26 -0.38
CA ALA A 54 -6.91 -17.94 0.22
C ALA A 54 -7.83 -16.96 -0.51
N LEU A 55 -8.42 -16.03 0.25
CA LEU A 55 -9.28 -14.99 -0.28
C LEU A 55 -8.44 -13.81 -0.76
N ALA A 56 -8.63 -13.41 -2.01
CA ALA A 56 -8.21 -12.14 -2.55
C ALA A 56 -9.44 -11.30 -2.92
N VAL A 57 -9.35 -9.99 -2.74
CA VAL A 57 -10.36 -9.01 -3.12
C VAL A 57 -9.78 -8.01 -4.10
N ARG A 58 -10.60 -7.49 -5.02
CA ARG A 58 -10.18 -6.53 -6.03
C ARG A 58 -10.75 -5.15 -5.73
N ARG A 59 -9.90 -4.14 -5.81
CA ARG A 59 -10.33 -2.74 -5.70
C ARG A 59 -11.17 -2.32 -6.91
N PRO A 60 -12.16 -1.44 -6.73
CA PRO A 60 -12.90 -0.87 -7.87
C PRO A 60 -11.93 -0.25 -8.90
N PRO A 61 -12.29 -0.23 -10.19
CA PRO A 61 -11.39 0.23 -11.25
C PRO A 61 -11.02 1.72 -11.13
N ARG A 62 -11.85 2.50 -10.45
CA ARG A 62 -11.58 3.93 -10.19
C ARG A 62 -10.99 4.12 -8.79
N GLY A 63 -10.07 5.08 -8.66
CA GLY A 63 -9.43 5.44 -7.40
C GLY A 63 -8.02 4.89 -7.25
N LEU A 64 -7.45 5.06 -6.04
CA LEU A 64 -6.09 4.65 -5.73
C LEU A 64 -5.92 3.13 -5.86
N LEU A 65 -4.92 2.69 -6.63
CA LEU A 65 -4.63 1.27 -6.90
C LEU A 65 -5.82 0.52 -7.52
N GLY A 66 -6.64 1.21 -8.33
CA GLY A 66 -7.84 0.66 -8.96
C GLY A 66 -7.57 -0.60 -9.78
N GLY A 67 -8.47 -1.59 -9.69
CA GLY A 67 -8.37 -2.86 -10.41
C GLY A 67 -7.33 -3.84 -9.85
N LEU A 68 -6.51 -3.45 -8.87
CA LEU A 68 -5.52 -4.34 -8.27
C LEU A 68 -6.13 -5.23 -7.18
N TRP A 69 -5.54 -6.42 -7.04
CA TRP A 69 -5.91 -7.40 -6.03
C TRP A 69 -5.09 -7.23 -4.76
N GLU A 70 -5.73 -7.47 -3.63
CA GLU A 70 -5.12 -7.38 -2.31
C GLU A 70 -5.73 -8.40 -1.34
N LEU A 71 -5.08 -8.60 -0.20
CA LEU A 71 -5.73 -9.31 0.91
C LEU A 71 -6.83 -8.42 1.50
N PRO A 72 -7.94 -9.02 1.96
CA PRO A 72 -9.01 -8.26 2.59
C PRO A 72 -8.55 -7.59 3.88
N GLY A 73 -9.05 -6.37 4.10
CA GLY A 73 -8.71 -5.53 5.24
C GLY A 73 -9.18 -4.10 5.05
N GLY A 74 -8.63 -3.18 5.83
CA GLY A 74 -8.97 -1.76 5.77
C GLY A 74 -8.09 -0.87 6.62
N GLU A 75 -8.32 0.43 6.50
CA GLU A 75 -7.68 1.45 7.33
C GLU A 75 -8.22 1.36 8.77
N LEU A 76 -7.36 1.62 9.74
CA LEU A 76 -7.72 1.70 11.15
C LEU A 76 -8.34 3.07 11.44
N LEU A 77 -9.29 3.10 12.35
CA LEU A 77 -9.79 4.34 12.93
C LEU A 77 -8.74 4.92 13.90
N GLU A 78 -8.92 6.16 14.27
CA GLU A 78 -8.04 6.81 15.23
C GLU A 78 -8.08 6.06 16.58
N LYS A 79 -6.89 5.69 17.09
CA LYS A 79 -6.71 4.92 18.34
C LYS A 79 -7.31 3.51 18.34
N GLU A 80 -7.69 2.98 17.18
CA GLU A 80 -8.21 1.61 17.07
C GLU A 80 -7.06 0.59 17.10
N GLU A 81 -7.21 -0.44 17.91
CA GLU A 81 -6.25 -1.55 17.94
C GLU A 81 -6.29 -2.32 16.60
N PRO A 82 -5.12 -2.70 16.05
CA PRO A 82 -5.05 -3.29 14.71
C PRO A 82 -5.89 -4.57 14.53
N GLU A 83 -6.03 -5.37 15.55
CA GLU A 83 -6.82 -6.61 15.50
C GLU A 83 -8.32 -6.32 15.49
N GLU A 84 -8.77 -5.34 16.28
CA GLU A 84 -10.17 -4.89 16.32
C GLU A 84 -10.57 -4.25 14.99
N GLY A 85 -9.71 -3.36 14.46
CA GLY A 85 -9.91 -2.71 13.17
C GLY A 85 -9.93 -3.70 12.01
N LEU A 86 -9.11 -4.76 12.09
CA LEU A 86 -9.17 -5.85 11.14
C LEU A 86 -10.51 -6.57 11.19
N ALA A 87 -10.96 -6.98 12.38
CA ALA A 87 -12.22 -7.71 12.57
C ALA A 87 -13.42 -6.88 12.08
N ARG A 88 -13.44 -5.58 12.41
CA ARG A 88 -14.43 -4.63 11.91
C ARG A 88 -14.40 -4.55 10.39
N SER A 89 -13.23 -4.28 9.79
CA SER A 89 -13.08 -4.14 8.34
C SER A 89 -13.49 -5.39 7.58
N ILE A 90 -13.14 -6.58 8.07
CA ILE A 90 -13.53 -7.84 7.43
C ILE A 90 -15.04 -8.02 7.48
N ARG A 91 -15.69 -7.72 8.60
CA ARG A 91 -17.14 -7.82 8.74
C ARG A 91 -17.87 -6.83 7.84
N GLU A 92 -17.48 -5.57 7.83
CA GLU A 92 -18.13 -4.50 7.09
C GLU A 92 -17.89 -4.58 5.58
N ARG A 93 -16.64 -4.85 5.18
CA ARG A 93 -16.24 -4.78 3.78
C ARG A 93 -16.30 -6.11 3.04
N VAL A 94 -16.30 -7.22 3.76
CA VAL A 94 -16.25 -8.57 3.16
C VAL A 94 -17.41 -9.45 3.62
N GLY A 95 -18.09 -9.10 4.73
CA GLY A 95 -19.22 -9.87 5.28
C GLY A 95 -18.80 -11.16 5.96
N LEU A 96 -17.54 -11.30 6.35
CA LEU A 96 -17.02 -12.47 7.05
C LEU A 96 -16.76 -12.16 8.52
N THR A 97 -16.76 -13.20 9.34
CA THR A 97 -16.41 -13.13 10.77
C THR A 97 -15.16 -13.95 11.03
N LEU A 98 -14.21 -13.38 11.78
CA LEU A 98 -12.99 -14.04 12.21
C LEU A 98 -13.20 -14.66 13.59
N SER A 99 -12.72 -15.89 13.80
CA SER A 99 -12.74 -16.57 15.10
C SER A 99 -11.38 -16.64 15.79
N GLY A 100 -10.49 -15.71 15.44
CA GLY A 100 -9.16 -15.55 16.00
C GLY A 100 -8.17 -15.17 14.92
N THR A 101 -7.13 -14.48 15.34
CA THR A 101 -6.06 -14.02 14.44
C THR A 101 -4.70 -14.30 15.05
N GLU A 102 -3.70 -14.35 14.19
CA GLU A 102 -2.29 -14.46 14.52
C GLU A 102 -1.54 -13.40 13.75
N LYS A 103 -0.82 -12.51 14.44
CA LYS A 103 -0.05 -11.46 13.79
C LYS A 103 1.18 -12.05 13.11
N LEU A 104 1.28 -11.85 11.80
CA LEU A 104 2.43 -12.28 10.99
C LEU A 104 3.53 -11.21 10.98
N GLY A 105 3.17 -9.94 11.10
CA GLY A 105 4.11 -8.82 11.12
C GLY A 105 3.51 -7.53 10.60
N THR A 106 4.38 -6.55 10.34
CA THR A 106 3.97 -5.23 9.80
C THR A 106 4.78 -4.92 8.55
N VAL A 107 4.10 -4.53 7.49
CA VAL A 107 4.71 -4.05 6.25
C VAL A 107 4.69 -2.53 6.23
N ARG A 108 5.88 -1.90 6.20
CA ARG A 108 6.02 -0.46 5.98
C ARG A 108 6.17 -0.17 4.49
N HIS A 109 5.37 0.79 3.99
CA HIS A 109 5.49 1.27 2.62
C HIS A 109 5.36 2.80 2.55
N VAL A 110 6.28 3.44 1.81
CA VAL A 110 6.32 4.89 1.64
C VAL A 110 5.73 5.24 0.27
N PHE A 111 4.67 6.01 0.28
CA PHE A 111 4.13 6.70 -0.89
C PHE A 111 4.64 8.14 -0.93
N SER A 112 4.41 8.87 -2.00
CA SER A 112 4.90 10.26 -2.16
C SER A 112 4.49 11.19 -1.01
N HIS A 113 3.33 10.96 -0.38
CA HIS A 113 2.73 11.84 0.64
C HIS A 113 2.14 11.08 1.84
N ARG A 114 2.36 9.76 1.92
CA ARG A 114 1.87 8.91 3.02
C ARG A 114 2.88 7.82 3.35
N VAL A 115 2.95 7.43 4.61
CA VAL A 115 3.65 6.22 5.07
C VAL A 115 2.61 5.25 5.60
N LEU A 116 2.47 4.12 4.90
CA LEU A 116 1.59 3.04 5.31
C LEU A 116 2.31 2.09 6.26
N HIS A 117 1.68 1.80 7.39
CA HIS A 117 1.98 0.68 8.27
C HIS A 117 0.83 -0.32 8.17
N LEU A 118 1.06 -1.41 7.49
CA LEU A 118 0.07 -2.46 7.27
C LEU A 118 0.34 -3.63 8.19
N HIS A 119 -0.51 -3.82 9.20
CA HIS A 119 -0.47 -4.96 10.11
C HIS A 119 -1.08 -6.18 9.42
N VAL A 120 -0.31 -7.24 9.27
CA VAL A 120 -0.72 -8.45 8.55
C VAL A 120 -0.98 -9.57 9.53
N TYR A 121 -2.13 -10.19 9.40
CA TYR A 121 -2.59 -11.28 10.25
C TYR A 121 -2.93 -12.52 9.42
N ARG A 122 -2.82 -13.70 10.03
CA ARG A 122 -3.45 -14.92 9.59
C ARG A 122 -4.73 -15.14 10.38
N ALA A 123 -5.86 -15.40 9.74
CA ALA A 123 -7.07 -15.82 10.42
C ALA A 123 -7.01 -17.29 10.78
N ARG A 124 -7.30 -17.65 12.03
CA ARG A 124 -7.37 -19.04 12.50
C ARG A 124 -8.66 -19.73 12.09
N GLY A 125 -9.72 -18.95 11.93
CA GLY A 125 -10.99 -19.42 11.43
C GLY A 125 -11.80 -18.31 10.80
N VAL A 126 -12.59 -18.66 9.81
CA VAL A 126 -13.41 -17.71 9.04
C VAL A 126 -14.79 -18.30 8.77
N SER A 127 -15.84 -17.57 9.09
CA SER A 127 -17.24 -17.94 8.87
C SER A 127 -18.00 -16.87 8.10
N GLY A 128 -19.21 -17.19 7.65
CA GLY A 128 -20.07 -16.30 6.88
C GLY A 128 -20.00 -16.51 5.37
N ARG A 129 -20.72 -15.64 4.65
CA ARG A 129 -20.76 -15.58 3.18
C ARG A 129 -20.15 -14.27 2.74
N VAL A 130 -19.30 -14.29 1.71
CA VAL A 130 -18.67 -13.08 1.17
C VAL A 130 -19.75 -12.15 0.61
N ARG A 131 -19.77 -10.93 1.14
CA ARG A 131 -20.57 -9.79 0.68
C ARG A 131 -19.62 -8.57 0.63
N LEU A 132 -19.37 -8.08 -0.57
CA LEU A 132 -18.36 -7.03 -0.77
C LEU A 132 -18.98 -5.64 -0.61
N THR A 133 -18.29 -4.79 0.14
CA THR A 133 -18.53 -3.35 0.23
C THR A 133 -17.21 -2.62 -0.03
N GLY A 134 -17.17 -1.81 -1.11
CA GLY A 134 -15.95 -1.11 -1.52
C GLY A 134 -14.90 -1.96 -2.24
N PHE A 135 -15.23 -3.19 -2.58
CA PHE A 135 -14.51 -4.05 -3.53
C PHE A 135 -15.47 -4.46 -4.65
N ASP A 136 -14.97 -4.72 -5.85
CA ASP A 136 -15.79 -5.08 -7.01
C ASP A 136 -15.75 -6.57 -7.36
N ALA A 137 -14.76 -7.30 -6.84
CA ALA A 137 -14.65 -8.74 -7.07
C ALA A 137 -13.90 -9.44 -5.91
N HIS A 138 -14.11 -10.74 -5.78
CA HIS A 138 -13.32 -11.61 -4.92
C HIS A 138 -13.00 -12.94 -5.60
N ARG A 139 -11.92 -13.57 -5.15
CA ARG A 139 -11.53 -14.92 -5.59
C ARG A 139 -10.98 -15.72 -4.42
N TRP A 140 -11.36 -16.97 -4.35
CA TRP A 140 -10.71 -17.98 -3.52
C TRP A 140 -9.73 -18.76 -4.39
N LEU A 141 -8.44 -18.63 -4.13
CA LEU A 141 -7.35 -19.19 -4.95
C LEU A 141 -6.38 -19.98 -4.08
N PRO A 142 -5.74 -21.04 -4.63
CA PRO A 142 -4.56 -21.60 -3.99
C PRO A 142 -3.54 -20.51 -3.68
N ARG A 143 -2.88 -20.59 -2.52
CA ARG A 143 -1.91 -19.57 -2.08
C ARG A 143 -0.87 -19.22 -3.17
N ALA A 144 -0.34 -20.22 -3.85
CA ALA A 144 0.66 -20.02 -4.90
C ALA A 144 0.17 -19.10 -6.04
N ARG A 145 -1.13 -19.13 -6.33
CA ARG A 145 -1.73 -18.32 -7.39
C ARG A 145 -2.03 -16.86 -7.02
N LEU A 146 -1.90 -16.49 -5.75
CA LEU A 146 -2.07 -15.10 -5.33
C LEU A 146 -1.03 -14.17 -5.98
N ALA A 147 0.19 -14.64 -6.19
CA ALA A 147 1.26 -13.87 -6.81
C ALA A 147 1.05 -13.59 -8.31
N GLU A 148 0.18 -14.38 -8.98
CA GLU A 148 -0.16 -14.22 -10.39
C GLU A 148 -1.17 -13.08 -10.65
N LEU A 149 -1.86 -12.61 -9.59
CA LEU A 149 -2.84 -11.56 -9.72
C LEU A 149 -2.17 -10.19 -9.93
N PRO A 150 -2.76 -9.30 -10.75
CA PRO A 150 -2.34 -7.90 -10.81
C PRO A 150 -2.39 -7.27 -9.43
N GLN A 151 -1.25 -6.84 -8.90
CA GLN A 151 -1.12 -6.44 -7.50
C GLN A 151 -0.16 -5.26 -7.31
N SER A 152 -0.29 -4.56 -6.19
CA SER A 152 0.61 -3.48 -5.81
C SER A 152 1.93 -4.00 -5.22
N ALA A 153 2.95 -3.14 -5.16
CA ALA A 153 4.20 -3.44 -4.47
C ALA A 153 3.98 -3.75 -2.97
N VAL A 154 2.94 -3.18 -2.35
CA VAL A 154 2.55 -3.50 -0.96
C VAL A 154 2.12 -4.94 -0.85
N MET A 155 1.23 -5.39 -1.75
CA MET A 155 0.74 -6.77 -1.75
C MET A 155 1.90 -7.76 -1.97
N GLY A 156 2.85 -7.44 -2.85
CA GLY A 156 4.06 -8.27 -3.03
C GLY A 156 4.89 -8.42 -1.75
N LYS A 157 4.99 -7.35 -0.92
CA LYS A 157 5.64 -7.42 0.41
C LYS A 157 4.83 -8.30 1.38
N VAL A 158 3.51 -8.16 1.37
CA VAL A 158 2.59 -8.95 2.20
C VAL A 158 2.71 -10.44 1.87
N LEU A 159 2.71 -10.83 0.60
CA LEU A 159 2.85 -12.22 0.19
C LEU A 159 4.17 -12.84 0.60
N ARG A 160 5.27 -12.07 0.57
CA ARG A 160 6.56 -12.54 1.10
C ARG A 160 6.52 -12.77 2.61
N LEU A 161 5.81 -11.92 3.36
CA LEU A 161 5.64 -12.11 4.80
C LEU A 161 4.81 -13.36 5.11
N VAL A 162 3.66 -13.53 4.44
CA VAL A 162 2.81 -14.73 4.54
C VAL A 162 3.58 -15.99 4.15
N GLY A 163 4.52 -15.90 3.19
CA GLY A 163 5.32 -17.02 2.71
C GLY A 163 6.34 -17.57 3.69
N ARG A 164 6.74 -16.77 4.68
CA ARG A 164 7.75 -17.13 5.70
C ARG A 164 7.17 -17.73 6.97
N SER A 165 5.85 -17.78 7.08
CA SER A 165 5.12 -18.20 8.28
C SER A 165 4.49 -19.56 8.14
#